data_8004a79bdf6bb99f15b3657509dc658e
#
_entry.id   8004a79bdf6bb99f15b3657509dc658e
#
_cell.length_a   1.000
_cell.length_b   1.000
_cell.length_c   1.000
_cell.angle_alpha   90.00
_cell.angle_beta   90.00
_cell.angle_gamma   90.00
#
_symmetry.space_group_name_H-M   'P 1'
#
loop_
_entity.id
_entity.type
_entity.pdbx_description
1 polymer ?
#
loop_
_entity_poly.entity_id
_entity_poly.type
_entity_poly.pdbx_seq_one_letter_code
_entity_poly.pdbx_strand_id
1 'polypeptide(L)'
;MLRGALLLAIAVVLGVVLLNRFDNGTDPFAQSLTASGKATTTTTTTAAPPVTTTTAATAAPRLRAPADVKVLPANGTGVNRFGARVGDELKKSGFNVLSAVDSTTKGVTTSVVYSTAGYEADAADVAAKLGLPPSAVQVATPPVKSGDLRGANVIVVAGADLSGRLK
;
A
#
# COMPACT_ATOMS: atom_id res chain seq x y z
N MET A 1 -20.59 40.61 -3.55
CA MET A 1 -19.43 40.44 -4.47
C MET A 1 -18.36 39.44 -3.96
N LEU A 2 -18.56 38.78 -2.82
CA LEU A 2 -17.56 37.88 -2.23
C LEU A 2 -17.56 36.45 -2.78
N ARG A 3 -18.65 36.01 -3.43
CA ARG A 3 -18.79 34.63 -3.94
C ARG A 3 -18.04 34.36 -5.27
N GLY A 4 -17.81 35.40 -6.08
CA GLY A 4 -17.08 35.27 -7.34
C GLY A 4 -15.56 35.17 -7.16
N ALA A 5 -15.00 35.85 -6.17
CA ALA A 5 -13.57 35.82 -5.88
C ALA A 5 -13.11 34.44 -5.37
N LEU A 6 -13.96 33.76 -4.59
CA LEU A 6 -13.66 32.43 -4.07
C LEU A 6 -13.60 31.38 -5.17
N LEU A 7 -14.50 31.44 -6.16
CA LEU A 7 -14.51 30.50 -7.28
C LEU A 7 -13.31 30.69 -8.21
N LEU A 8 -12.87 31.93 -8.39
CA LEU A 8 -11.68 32.23 -9.21
C LEU A 8 -10.39 31.71 -8.54
N ALA A 9 -10.29 31.84 -7.23
CA ALA A 9 -9.16 31.32 -6.47
C ALA A 9 -9.05 29.78 -6.56
N ILE A 10 -10.18 29.07 -6.47
CA ILE A 10 -10.23 27.61 -6.59
C ILE A 10 -9.84 27.16 -8.01
N ALA A 11 -10.28 27.87 -9.05
CA ALA A 11 -9.93 27.55 -10.43
C ALA A 11 -8.42 27.73 -10.71
N VAL A 12 -7.79 28.76 -10.14
CA VAL A 12 -6.35 28.99 -10.29
C VAL A 12 -5.52 27.90 -9.57
N VAL A 13 -5.94 27.51 -8.36
CA VAL A 13 -5.23 26.45 -7.61
C VAL A 13 -5.36 25.08 -8.31
N LEU A 14 -6.55 24.75 -8.84
CA LEU A 14 -6.73 23.53 -9.64
C LEU A 14 -5.90 23.55 -10.93
N GLY A 15 -5.81 24.69 -11.61
CA GLY A 15 -5.02 24.84 -12.83
C GLY A 15 -3.53 24.62 -12.59
N VAL A 16 -2.98 25.19 -11.51
CA VAL A 16 -1.55 25.05 -11.17
C VAL A 16 -1.22 23.60 -10.77
N VAL A 17 -2.12 22.91 -10.04
CA VAL A 17 -1.91 21.51 -9.68
C VAL A 17 -1.96 20.59 -10.90
N LEU A 18 -2.82 20.88 -11.89
CA LEU A 18 -2.84 20.11 -13.14
C LEU A 18 -1.57 20.33 -13.97
N LEU A 19 -1.12 21.57 -14.14
CA LEU A 19 0.11 21.86 -14.89
C LEU A 19 1.34 21.16 -14.29
N ASN A 20 1.46 21.16 -12.97
CA ASN A 20 2.60 20.55 -12.29
C ASN A 20 2.63 19.01 -12.34
N ARG A 21 1.52 18.37 -12.74
CA ARG A 21 1.47 16.92 -12.96
C ARG A 21 1.85 16.50 -14.38
N PHE A 22 1.79 17.41 -15.36
CA PHE A 22 2.15 17.11 -16.75
C PHE A 22 3.64 17.32 -17.06
N ASP A 23 4.39 18.03 -16.21
CA ASP A 23 5.81 18.33 -16.45
C ASP A 23 6.79 17.22 -16.03
N ASN A 24 6.30 16.14 -15.40
CA ASN A 24 7.10 14.97 -15.01
C ASN A 24 6.79 13.71 -15.85
N GLY A 25 6.17 13.85 -17.00
CA GLY A 25 5.90 12.78 -17.94
C GLY A 25 6.97 12.71 -19.01
N THR A 26 7.97 11.86 -18.84
CA THR A 26 8.86 11.43 -19.92
C THR A 26 8.01 10.67 -20.94
N ASP A 27 7.78 11.27 -22.10
CA ASP A 27 7.07 10.65 -23.22
C ASP A 27 7.87 9.45 -23.76
N PRO A 28 7.35 8.21 -23.69
CA PRO A 28 8.03 7.03 -24.23
C PRO A 28 7.85 6.85 -25.77
N PHE A 29 7.24 7.81 -26.47
CA PHE A 29 6.90 7.66 -27.90
C PHE A 29 7.66 8.56 -28.88
N ALA A 30 8.70 9.29 -28.45
CA ALA A 30 9.47 10.17 -29.33
C ALA A 30 10.82 9.61 -29.76
N GLN A 31 10.94 8.30 -30.02
CA GLN A 31 12.10 7.75 -30.71
C GLN A 31 11.73 6.65 -31.68
N SER A 32 11.21 7.04 -32.79
CA SER A 32 11.30 6.28 -34.06
C SER A 32 10.92 7.20 -35.20
N LEU A 33 11.92 7.72 -35.86
CA LEU A 33 11.97 8.05 -37.31
C LEU A 33 13.12 9.02 -37.57
N THR A 34 14.30 8.50 -37.88
CA THR A 34 15.22 8.97 -38.92
C THR A 34 16.38 8.01 -38.99
N ALA A 35 16.36 7.09 -39.84
CA ALA A 35 16.75 7.07 -41.22
C ALA A 35 18.26 6.89 -41.43
N SER A 36 18.58 5.76 -42.00
CA SER A 36 19.51 5.53 -43.13
C SER A 36 20.80 6.35 -43.17
N GLY A 37 21.89 5.65 -42.98
CA GLY A 37 23.23 6.18 -43.26
C GLY A 37 24.30 5.12 -43.05
N LYS A 38 24.61 4.39 -44.10
CA LYS A 38 25.68 3.40 -44.28
C LYS A 38 27.06 3.95 -43.87
N ALA A 39 27.74 3.25 -42.95
CA ALA A 39 29.22 3.17 -42.97
C ALA A 39 29.69 1.99 -42.14
N THR A 40 30.35 1.07 -42.79
CA THR A 40 31.11 -0.06 -42.28
C THR A 40 32.34 0.44 -41.50
N THR A 41 32.47 0.01 -40.23
CA THR A 41 33.81 -0.07 -39.62
C THR A 41 33.80 -1.15 -38.56
N THR A 42 34.58 -2.17 -38.77
CA THR A 42 34.92 -3.26 -37.90
C THR A 42 35.68 -2.73 -36.71
N THR A 43 35.26 -3.03 -35.47
CA THR A 43 36.17 -2.96 -34.31
C THR A 43 35.66 -3.89 -33.20
N THR A 44 36.41 -4.95 -33.00
CA THR A 44 36.74 -5.71 -31.79
C THR A 44 35.74 -5.71 -30.63
N THR A 45 35.11 -6.85 -30.47
CA THR A 45 34.36 -7.33 -29.30
C THR A 45 35.22 -7.37 -28.06
N THR A 46 34.93 -6.51 -27.09
CA THR A 46 35.25 -6.77 -25.68
C THR A 46 33.94 -7.13 -25.01
N ALA A 47 33.80 -8.40 -24.64
CA ALA A 47 32.66 -8.95 -23.91
C ALA A 47 32.61 -8.34 -22.50
N ALA A 48 31.61 -7.51 -22.24
CA ALA A 48 31.19 -7.18 -20.88
C ALA A 48 30.41 -8.37 -20.30
N PRO A 49 30.59 -8.70 -18.99
CA PRO A 49 29.88 -9.81 -18.37
C PRO A 49 28.37 -9.54 -18.37
N PRO A 50 27.52 -10.59 -18.50
CA PRO A 50 26.08 -10.41 -18.49
C PRO A 50 25.66 -9.88 -17.14
N VAL A 51 25.13 -8.66 -17.10
CA VAL A 51 24.33 -8.17 -15.97
C VAL A 51 23.07 -9.02 -15.92
N THR A 52 23.04 -9.99 -15.04
CA THR A 52 21.85 -10.70 -14.65
C THR A 52 20.90 -9.68 -13.97
N THR A 53 20.05 -9.04 -14.74
CA THR A 53 18.85 -8.38 -14.21
C THR A 53 17.97 -9.48 -13.63
N THR A 54 18.11 -9.73 -12.32
CA THR A 54 17.16 -10.52 -11.58
C THR A 54 15.85 -9.73 -11.58
N THR A 55 15.02 -9.98 -12.60
CA THR A 55 13.61 -9.62 -12.55
C THR A 55 13.04 -10.39 -11.37
N ALA A 56 12.77 -9.68 -10.27
CA ALA A 56 12.02 -10.24 -9.16
C ALA A 56 10.67 -10.68 -9.74
N ALA A 57 10.55 -11.98 -9.99
CA ALA A 57 9.29 -12.57 -10.38
C ALA A 57 8.30 -12.22 -9.28
N THR A 58 7.31 -11.40 -9.59
CA THR A 58 6.15 -11.17 -8.74
C THR A 58 5.49 -12.54 -8.59
N ALA A 59 5.85 -13.26 -7.52
CA ALA A 59 5.25 -14.54 -7.21
C ALA A 59 3.73 -14.32 -7.10
N ALA A 60 2.96 -15.13 -7.82
CA ALA A 60 1.50 -15.08 -7.72
C ALA A 60 1.10 -15.11 -6.23
N PRO A 61 0.11 -14.30 -5.81
CA PRO A 61 -0.29 -14.20 -4.42
C PRO A 61 -0.68 -15.58 -3.89
N ARG A 62 0.13 -16.14 -3.00
CA ARG A 62 -0.10 -17.44 -2.38
C ARG A 62 -0.61 -17.21 -0.98
N LEU A 63 -1.75 -17.79 -0.67
CA LEU A 63 -2.27 -17.84 0.70
C LEU A 63 -1.35 -18.75 1.54
N ARG A 64 -0.83 -18.21 2.65
CA ARG A 64 0.02 -18.92 3.61
C ARG A 64 -0.81 -19.49 4.74
N ALA A 65 -0.21 -20.38 5.54
CA ALA A 65 -0.84 -20.79 6.77
C ALA A 65 -0.98 -19.57 7.71
N PRO A 66 -2.11 -19.39 8.40
CA PRO A 66 -2.33 -18.22 9.27
C PRO A 66 -1.21 -18.00 10.30
N ALA A 67 -0.63 -19.08 10.84
CA ALA A 67 0.47 -19.02 11.81
C ALA A 67 1.76 -18.39 11.24
N ASP A 68 1.96 -18.44 9.93
CA ASP A 68 3.13 -17.87 9.25
C ASP A 68 2.94 -16.38 8.92
N VAL A 69 1.73 -15.86 9.08
CA VAL A 69 1.38 -14.48 8.78
C VAL A 69 1.42 -13.64 10.05
N LYS A 70 2.39 -12.72 10.14
CA LYS A 70 2.50 -11.78 11.25
C LYS A 70 1.54 -10.62 11.05
N VAL A 71 0.53 -10.53 11.91
CA VAL A 71 -0.49 -9.49 11.85
C VAL A 71 -0.30 -8.49 12.99
N LEU A 72 -0.25 -7.20 12.66
CA LEU A 72 -0.16 -6.10 13.61
C LEU A 72 -1.50 -5.37 13.71
N PRO A 73 -2.23 -5.49 14.82
CA PRO A 73 -3.43 -4.69 15.05
C PRO A 73 -3.05 -3.27 15.47
N ALA A 74 -3.60 -2.25 14.80
CA ALA A 74 -3.42 -0.85 15.12
C ALA A 74 -4.77 -0.21 15.49
N ASN A 75 -4.83 0.45 16.64
CA ASN A 75 -6.03 1.12 17.12
C ASN A 75 -6.21 2.49 16.45
N GLY A 76 -7.15 2.61 15.54
CA GLY A 76 -7.53 3.86 14.87
C GLY A 76 -8.71 4.59 15.52
N THR A 77 -9.45 3.96 16.44
CA THR A 77 -10.67 4.55 17.03
C THR A 77 -10.41 5.52 18.18
N GLY A 78 -9.30 5.34 18.91
CA GLY A 78 -9.07 6.02 20.18
C GLY A 78 -9.75 5.35 21.38
N VAL A 79 -10.56 4.30 21.17
CA VAL A 79 -11.15 3.50 22.25
C VAL A 79 -10.05 2.64 22.88
N ASN A 80 -9.95 2.68 24.21
CA ASN A 80 -8.90 1.95 24.92
C ASN A 80 -8.97 0.44 24.63
N ARG A 81 -7.80 -0.17 24.39
CA ARG A 81 -7.62 -1.60 24.13
C ARG A 81 -8.37 -2.16 22.90
N PHE A 82 -8.89 -1.29 22.01
CA PHE A 82 -9.65 -1.77 20.86
C PHE A 82 -8.78 -2.58 19.88
N GLY A 83 -7.56 -2.13 19.61
CA GLY A 83 -6.60 -2.89 18.81
C GLY A 83 -6.27 -4.28 19.40
N ALA A 84 -6.19 -4.39 20.74
CA ALA A 84 -5.97 -5.67 21.40
C ALA A 84 -7.15 -6.64 21.18
N ARG A 85 -8.39 -6.16 21.26
CA ARG A 85 -9.60 -6.98 20.99
C ARG A 85 -9.62 -7.50 19.55
N VAL A 86 -9.26 -6.66 18.58
CA VAL A 86 -9.07 -7.10 17.18
C VAL A 86 -8.00 -8.17 17.08
N GLY A 87 -6.87 -7.98 17.79
CA GLY A 87 -5.80 -8.97 17.86
C GLY A 87 -6.26 -10.31 18.44
N ASP A 88 -7.07 -10.30 19.49
CA ASP A 88 -7.57 -11.52 20.12
C ASP A 88 -8.51 -12.31 19.18
N GLU A 89 -9.31 -11.61 18.37
CA GLU A 89 -10.14 -12.25 17.34
C GLU A 89 -9.30 -12.92 16.24
N LEU A 90 -8.25 -12.25 15.80
CA LEU A 90 -7.33 -12.81 14.81
C LEU A 90 -6.52 -13.99 15.36
N LYS A 91 -6.16 -13.97 16.64
CA LYS A 91 -5.52 -15.13 17.31
C LYS A 91 -6.44 -16.36 17.33
N LYS A 92 -7.75 -16.18 17.58
CA LYS A 92 -8.73 -17.26 17.47
C LYS A 92 -8.79 -17.87 16.08
N SER A 93 -8.53 -17.06 15.06
CA SER A 93 -8.43 -17.51 13.67
C SER A 93 -7.08 -18.12 13.30
N GLY A 94 -6.15 -18.26 14.28
CA GLY A 94 -4.85 -18.92 14.11
C GLY A 94 -3.72 -18.04 13.60
N PHE A 95 -3.91 -16.73 13.44
CA PHE A 95 -2.86 -15.83 12.98
C PHE A 95 -1.78 -15.57 14.06
N ASN A 96 -0.56 -15.30 13.59
CA ASN A 96 0.54 -14.86 14.44
C ASN A 96 0.39 -13.36 14.73
N VAL A 97 -0.29 -13.01 15.82
CA VAL A 97 -0.65 -11.63 16.13
C VAL A 97 0.39 -10.98 17.03
N LEU A 98 0.95 -9.87 16.55
CA LEU A 98 1.85 -9.01 17.31
C LEU A 98 1.08 -8.17 18.35
N SER A 99 1.81 -7.62 19.34
CA SER A 99 1.20 -6.71 20.31
C SER A 99 0.58 -5.50 19.61
N ALA A 100 -0.68 -5.22 19.95
CA ALA A 100 -1.42 -4.10 19.37
C ALA A 100 -0.73 -2.76 19.66
N VAL A 101 -0.79 -1.85 18.67
CA VAL A 101 -0.24 -0.50 18.76
C VAL A 101 -1.33 0.53 18.48
N ASP A 102 -1.00 1.80 18.69
CA ASP A 102 -1.87 2.89 18.30
C ASP A 102 -1.57 3.35 16.86
N SER A 103 -2.63 3.58 16.07
CA SER A 103 -2.50 4.26 14.80
C SER A 103 -2.09 5.74 15.02
N THR A 104 -1.30 6.29 14.11
CA THR A 104 -0.99 7.72 14.08
C THR A 104 -2.22 8.55 13.72
N THR A 105 -3.19 7.94 13.02
CA THR A 105 -4.49 8.54 12.71
C THR A 105 -5.52 8.04 13.71
N LYS A 106 -6.20 8.97 14.39
CA LYS A 106 -7.29 8.67 15.33
C LYS A 106 -8.65 9.01 14.73
N GLY A 107 -9.72 8.45 15.31
CA GLY A 107 -11.09 8.68 14.82
C GLY A 107 -11.39 7.98 13.50
N VAL A 108 -10.69 6.91 13.20
CA VAL A 108 -10.91 6.09 12.00
C VAL A 108 -12.28 5.44 12.10
N THR A 109 -13.15 5.70 11.13
CA THR A 109 -14.50 5.14 11.08
C THR A 109 -14.55 3.80 10.37
N THR A 110 -13.73 3.63 9.32
CA THR A 110 -13.69 2.42 8.48
C THR A 110 -12.34 1.74 8.64
N SER A 111 -12.36 0.46 8.94
CA SER A 111 -11.15 -0.35 9.09
C SER A 111 -10.46 -0.57 7.74
N VAL A 112 -9.14 -0.57 7.75
CA VAL A 112 -8.30 -0.83 6.57
C VAL A 112 -7.24 -1.87 6.92
N VAL A 113 -7.04 -2.81 6.00
CA VAL A 113 -6.01 -3.84 6.11
C VAL A 113 -4.90 -3.53 5.11
N TYR A 114 -3.70 -3.29 5.61
CA TYR A 114 -2.52 -3.03 4.80
C TYR A 114 -1.69 -4.29 4.65
N SER A 115 -1.26 -4.59 3.42
CA SER A 115 -0.33 -5.68 3.15
C SER A 115 1.06 -5.18 2.79
N THR A 116 2.07 -5.91 3.19
CA THR A 116 3.39 -5.81 2.54
C THR A 116 3.38 -6.58 1.23
N ALA A 117 4.30 -6.25 0.32
CA ALA A 117 4.39 -6.90 -0.98
C ALA A 117 4.47 -8.44 -0.86
N GLY A 118 3.62 -9.14 -1.60
CA GLY A 118 3.52 -10.60 -1.61
C GLY A 118 2.65 -11.20 -0.50
N TYR A 119 1.96 -10.36 0.32
CA TYR A 119 1.01 -10.78 1.36
C TYR A 119 -0.42 -10.29 1.11
N GLU A 120 -0.74 -9.94 -0.13
CA GLU A 120 -2.05 -9.41 -0.52
C GLU A 120 -3.16 -10.45 -0.30
N ALA A 121 -2.91 -11.72 -0.64
CA ALA A 121 -3.85 -12.82 -0.42
C ALA A 121 -4.09 -13.07 1.09
N ASP A 122 -3.02 -12.99 1.87
CA ASP A 122 -3.09 -13.16 3.33
C ASP A 122 -3.85 -11.99 3.98
N ALA A 123 -3.66 -10.76 3.49
CA ALA A 123 -4.41 -9.59 3.94
C ALA A 123 -5.90 -9.69 3.59
N ALA A 124 -6.24 -10.27 2.44
CA ALA A 124 -7.63 -10.53 2.07
C ALA A 124 -8.26 -11.58 3.01
N ASP A 125 -7.54 -12.63 3.39
CA ASP A 125 -8.01 -13.60 4.37
C ASP A 125 -8.22 -12.96 5.76
N VAL A 126 -7.27 -12.14 6.22
CA VAL A 126 -7.40 -11.36 7.46
C VAL A 126 -8.65 -10.46 7.41
N ALA A 127 -8.89 -9.75 6.31
CA ALA A 127 -10.07 -8.91 6.13
C ALA A 127 -11.36 -9.75 6.20
N ALA A 128 -11.40 -10.90 5.53
CA ALA A 128 -12.54 -11.82 5.55
C ALA A 128 -12.85 -12.35 6.96
N LYS A 129 -11.81 -12.71 7.75
CA LYS A 129 -11.99 -13.15 9.16
C LYS A 129 -12.56 -12.06 10.07
N LEU A 130 -12.28 -10.79 9.77
CA LEU A 130 -12.86 -9.64 10.46
C LEU A 130 -14.21 -9.20 9.88
N GLY A 131 -14.71 -9.87 8.83
CA GLY A 131 -15.94 -9.51 8.13
C GLY A 131 -15.84 -8.20 7.34
N LEU A 132 -14.63 -7.80 6.96
CA LEU A 132 -14.39 -6.61 6.15
C LEU A 132 -14.52 -6.94 4.66
N PRO A 133 -14.95 -5.98 3.82
CA PRO A 133 -15.02 -6.18 2.38
C PRO A 133 -13.62 -6.24 1.77
N PRO A 134 -13.44 -6.88 0.60
CA PRO A 134 -12.14 -6.92 -0.10
C PRO A 134 -11.56 -5.54 -0.42
N SER A 135 -12.42 -4.54 -0.60
CA SER A 135 -12.03 -3.13 -0.81
C SER A 135 -11.33 -2.48 0.38
N ALA A 136 -11.40 -3.11 1.57
CA ALA A 136 -10.66 -2.67 2.75
C ALA A 136 -9.17 -3.02 2.69
N VAL A 137 -8.74 -3.88 1.76
CA VAL A 137 -7.32 -4.27 1.61
C VAL A 137 -6.59 -3.26 0.73
N GLN A 138 -5.45 -2.78 1.20
CA GLN A 138 -4.62 -1.80 0.50
C GLN A 138 -3.13 -2.19 0.55
N VAL A 139 -2.45 -1.95 -0.58
CA VAL A 139 -0.98 -2.03 -0.67
C VAL A 139 -0.43 -0.61 -0.56
N ALA A 140 -0.28 -0.14 0.67
CA ALA A 140 0.19 1.23 0.95
C ALA A 140 0.92 1.27 2.29
N THR A 141 1.54 2.40 2.60
CA THR A 141 2.17 2.63 3.91
C THR A 141 1.09 2.81 4.98
N PRO A 142 1.03 1.95 6.00
CA PRO A 142 0.04 2.06 7.06
C PRO A 142 0.32 3.28 7.96
N PRO A 143 -0.72 3.91 8.54
CA PRO A 143 -0.58 5.03 9.45
C PRO A 143 -0.17 4.55 10.87
N VAL A 144 0.99 3.94 10.98
CA VAL A 144 1.63 3.51 12.23
C VAL A 144 3.10 3.97 12.24
N LYS A 145 3.68 4.11 13.42
CA LYS A 145 5.09 4.48 13.52
C LYS A 145 5.97 3.36 12.98
N SER A 146 7.00 3.69 12.21
CA SER A 146 7.89 2.70 11.57
C SER A 146 8.53 1.74 12.59
N GLY A 147 8.85 2.20 13.80
CA GLY A 147 9.39 1.36 14.87
C GLY A 147 8.40 0.34 15.44
N ASP A 148 7.11 0.55 15.24
CA ASP A 148 6.06 -0.34 15.75
C ASP A 148 5.70 -1.47 14.78
N LEU A 149 6.18 -1.42 13.54
CA LEU A 149 5.87 -2.43 12.50
C LEU A 149 6.40 -3.82 12.83
N ARG A 150 7.55 -3.93 13.51
CA ARG A 150 8.15 -5.19 14.03
C ARG A 150 8.17 -6.35 13.03
N GLY A 151 8.31 -6.03 11.73
CA GLY A 151 8.30 -7.03 10.67
C GLY A 151 6.93 -7.67 10.44
N ALA A 152 5.84 -6.93 10.69
CA ALA A 152 4.49 -7.35 10.35
C ALA A 152 4.34 -7.51 8.83
N ASN A 153 3.64 -8.55 8.41
CA ASN A 153 3.31 -8.81 7.03
C ASN A 153 1.98 -8.14 6.64
N VAL A 154 1.05 -8.11 7.60
CA VAL A 154 -0.27 -7.51 7.46
C VAL A 154 -0.51 -6.58 8.65
N ILE A 155 -1.01 -5.38 8.41
CA ILE A 155 -1.32 -4.38 9.42
C ILE A 155 -2.82 -4.06 9.34
N VAL A 156 -3.54 -4.23 10.44
CA VAL A 156 -4.98 -3.93 10.53
C VAL A 156 -5.18 -2.63 11.29
N VAL A 157 -5.55 -1.57 10.61
CA VAL A 157 -5.98 -0.32 11.25
C VAL A 157 -7.46 -0.42 11.56
N ALA A 158 -7.76 -0.63 12.83
CA ALA A 158 -9.12 -0.86 13.30
C ALA A 158 -9.90 0.45 13.41
N GLY A 159 -11.00 0.53 12.70
CA GLY A 159 -11.98 1.62 12.71
C GLY A 159 -13.21 1.30 13.58
N ALA A 160 -14.09 2.27 13.69
CA ALA A 160 -15.30 2.15 14.50
C ALA A 160 -16.30 1.09 13.96
N ASP A 161 -16.23 0.76 12.68
CA ASP A 161 -17.05 -0.27 12.00
C ASP A 161 -16.88 -1.67 12.60
N LEU A 162 -15.70 -1.98 13.19
CA LEU A 162 -15.45 -3.24 13.89
C LEU A 162 -16.03 -3.26 15.30
N SER A 163 -16.37 -2.13 15.91
CA SER A 163 -16.82 -2.07 17.30
C SER A 163 -18.12 -2.83 17.55
N GLY A 164 -19.01 -2.89 16.57
CA GLY A 164 -20.25 -3.66 16.64
C GLY A 164 -20.12 -5.16 16.33
N ARG A 165 -18.98 -5.57 15.79
CA ARG A 165 -18.70 -6.95 15.34
C ARG A 165 -17.88 -7.76 16.34
N LEU A 166 -17.03 -7.08 17.11
CA LEU A 166 -16.19 -7.68 18.12
C LEU A 166 -16.93 -7.68 19.48
N LYS A 167 -17.40 -8.82 19.91
CA LYS A 167 -18.04 -9.02 21.23
C LYS A 167 -17.01 -9.39 22.27
#